data_3268ba36aeaa3ae4099e26ab318f5538
#
_entry.id   3268ba36aeaa3ae4099e26ab318f5538
#
_cell.length_a   1.000
_cell.length_b   1.000
_cell.length_c   1.000
_cell.angle_alpha   90.00
_cell.angle_beta   90.00
_cell.angle_gamma   90.00
#
_symmetry.space_group_name_H-M   'P 1'
#
loop_
_entity.id
_entity.type
_entity.pdbx_description
1 polymer ?
#
loop_
_entity_poly.entity_id
_entity_poly.type
_entity_poly.pdbx_seq_one_letter_code
_entity_poly.pdbx_strand_id
1 'polypeptide(L)'
;MVEVWWRLACVAVLGSCLLLAACAGPVPDDGAYRHAALQTSTAMVSDLASGQLAAQLGLRGSSFPAFTDGNVTDAENDAESVNSTFSSRQPPDARSDVLRQKMSQALSDATSALTDLRVAVRMDDLAQVIRALGEVRQSRKQFAAIEQALQ
;
A
#
# COMPACT_ATOMS: atom_id res chain seq x y z
N MET A 1 -44.42 38.06 8.18
CA MET A 1 -43.63 37.37 7.10
C MET A 1 -42.14 37.41 7.36
N VAL A 2 -41.55 38.44 7.94
CA VAL A 2 -40.09 38.56 8.21
C VAL A 2 -39.62 37.55 9.25
N GLU A 3 -40.41 37.23 10.26
CA GLU A 3 -40.04 36.29 11.34
C GLU A 3 -39.88 34.84 10.88
N VAL A 4 -40.62 34.41 9.88
CA VAL A 4 -40.58 33.06 9.33
C VAL A 4 -39.30 32.86 8.51
N TRP A 5 -38.88 33.87 7.77
CA TRP A 5 -37.66 33.86 6.97
C TRP A 5 -36.39 33.78 7.85
N TRP A 6 -36.38 34.50 8.97
CA TRP A 6 -35.28 34.48 9.93
C TRP A 6 -35.13 33.13 10.60
N ARG A 7 -36.24 32.48 10.96
CA ARG A 7 -36.21 31.13 11.55
C ARG A 7 -35.72 30.07 10.56
N LEU A 8 -36.09 30.17 9.30
CA LEU A 8 -35.61 29.27 8.24
C LEU A 8 -34.11 29.49 7.97
N ALA A 9 -33.64 30.72 7.97
CA ALA A 9 -32.23 31.04 7.81
C ALA A 9 -31.37 30.48 8.96
N CYS A 10 -31.83 30.61 10.22
CA CYS A 10 -31.13 30.05 11.38
C CYS A 10 -31.07 28.51 11.35
N VAL A 11 -32.12 27.82 10.93
CA VAL A 11 -32.14 26.37 10.81
C VAL A 11 -31.20 25.88 9.70
N ALA A 12 -31.13 26.61 8.58
CA ALA A 12 -30.23 26.27 7.48
C ALA A 12 -28.75 26.44 7.88
N VAL A 13 -28.42 27.50 8.63
CA VAL A 13 -27.04 27.74 9.13
C VAL A 13 -26.64 26.71 10.18
N LEU A 14 -27.53 26.36 11.12
CA LEU A 14 -27.27 25.30 12.11
C LEU A 14 -27.10 23.92 11.44
N GLY A 15 -27.90 23.60 10.45
CA GLY A 15 -27.78 22.35 9.68
C GLY A 15 -26.45 22.27 8.91
N SER A 16 -25.97 23.38 8.34
CA SER A 16 -24.69 23.44 7.62
C SER A 16 -23.47 23.28 8.56
N CYS A 17 -23.53 23.82 9.79
CA CYS A 17 -22.47 23.65 10.79
C CYS A 17 -22.36 22.21 11.32
N LEU A 18 -23.48 21.49 11.45
CA LEU A 18 -23.47 20.09 11.89
C LEU A 18 -22.86 19.15 10.83
N LEU A 19 -23.00 19.46 9.55
CA LEU A 19 -22.40 18.66 8.46
C LEU A 19 -20.88 18.81 8.38
N LEU A 20 -20.30 19.94 8.80
CA LEU A 20 -18.87 20.19 8.83
C LEU A 20 -18.16 19.51 10.03
N ALA A 21 -18.88 19.25 11.12
CA ALA A 21 -18.32 18.55 12.28
C ALA A 21 -18.16 17.05 12.10
N ALA A 22 -18.82 16.44 11.11
CA ALA A 22 -18.75 15.00 10.84
C ALA A 22 -17.43 14.53 10.18
N CYS A 23 -16.56 15.46 9.76
CA CYS A 23 -15.27 15.15 9.15
C CYS A 23 -14.10 15.09 10.16
N ALA A 24 -14.33 15.28 11.46
CA ALA A 24 -13.31 15.02 12.48
C ALA A 24 -13.23 13.48 12.69
N GLY A 25 -12.52 12.81 11.82
CA GLY A 25 -12.14 11.40 12.05
C GLY A 25 -11.39 11.25 13.38
N PRO A 26 -11.36 10.05 13.98
CA PRO A 26 -10.62 9.82 15.22
C PRO A 26 -9.18 10.29 15.05
N VAL A 27 -8.67 11.04 16.04
CA VAL A 27 -7.27 11.48 16.04
C VAL A 27 -6.40 10.22 15.92
N PRO A 28 -5.50 10.15 14.92
CA PRO A 28 -4.62 9.00 14.77
C PRO A 28 -3.79 8.84 16.05
N ASP A 29 -3.91 7.71 16.71
CA ASP A 29 -3.03 7.33 17.82
C ASP A 29 -1.92 6.40 17.34
N ASP A 30 -0.88 6.21 18.16
CA ASP A 30 0.26 5.35 17.84
C ASP A 30 -0.18 3.89 17.60
N GLY A 31 -1.16 3.40 18.36
CA GLY A 31 -1.71 2.04 18.21
C GLY A 31 -2.39 1.85 16.84
N ALA A 32 -3.25 2.79 16.45
CA ALA A 32 -3.91 2.76 15.14
C ALA A 32 -2.90 2.87 13.99
N TYR A 33 -1.84 3.70 14.16
CA TYR A 33 -0.79 3.83 13.15
C TYR A 33 0.03 2.54 13.01
N ARG A 34 0.44 1.91 14.12
CA ARG A 34 1.13 0.61 14.13
C ARG A 34 0.27 -0.50 13.51
N HIS A 35 -1.01 -0.54 13.84
CA HIS A 35 -1.95 -1.49 13.24
C HIS A 35 -2.07 -1.29 11.72
N ALA A 36 -2.14 -0.05 11.26
CA ALA A 36 -2.13 0.26 9.82
C ALA A 36 -0.83 -0.18 9.14
N ALA A 37 0.33 0.02 9.79
CA ALA A 37 1.62 -0.45 9.28
C ALA A 37 1.67 -1.98 9.20
N LEU A 38 1.12 -2.69 10.19
CA LEU A 38 1.02 -4.15 10.16
C LEU A 38 0.14 -4.64 9.00
N GLN A 39 -1.04 -4.07 8.83
CA GLN A 39 -1.93 -4.41 7.72
C GLN A 39 -1.28 -4.14 6.36
N THR A 40 -0.58 -3.01 6.22
CA THR A 40 0.16 -2.65 5.01
C THR A 40 1.27 -3.67 4.73
N SER A 41 2.02 -4.08 5.75
CA SER A 41 3.07 -5.10 5.61
C SER A 41 2.51 -6.43 5.13
N THR A 42 1.41 -6.88 5.70
CA THR A 42 0.74 -8.14 5.30
C THR A 42 0.23 -8.08 3.86
N ALA A 43 -0.38 -6.96 3.45
CA ALA A 43 -0.83 -6.77 2.07
C ALA A 43 0.36 -6.82 1.10
N MET A 44 1.43 -6.07 1.38
CA MET A 44 2.64 -6.03 0.54
C MET A 44 3.31 -7.41 0.42
N VAL A 45 3.36 -8.20 1.50
CA VAL A 45 3.87 -9.58 1.45
C VAL A 45 3.04 -10.45 0.49
N SER A 46 1.72 -10.26 0.47
CA SER A 46 0.81 -10.96 -0.44
C SER A 46 1.07 -10.59 -1.90
N ASP A 47 1.20 -9.28 -2.20
CA ASP A 47 1.42 -8.79 -3.55
C ASP A 47 2.78 -9.27 -4.10
N LEU A 48 3.84 -9.14 -3.29
CA LEU A 48 5.17 -9.68 -3.62
C LEU A 48 5.14 -11.19 -3.83
N ALA A 49 4.34 -11.94 -3.06
CA ALA A 49 4.22 -13.39 -3.24
C ALA A 49 3.49 -13.74 -4.53
N SER A 50 2.47 -12.98 -4.91
CA SER A 50 1.71 -13.15 -6.15
C SER A 50 2.60 -12.91 -7.37
N GLY A 51 3.32 -11.79 -7.42
CA GLY A 51 4.28 -11.50 -8.49
C GLY A 51 5.40 -12.53 -8.59
N GLN A 52 5.96 -12.94 -7.43
CA GLN A 52 6.97 -14.00 -7.38
C GLN A 52 6.45 -15.33 -7.95
N LEU A 53 5.25 -15.75 -7.56
CA LEU A 53 4.65 -17.00 -8.03
C LEU A 53 4.39 -16.96 -9.54
N ALA A 54 3.82 -15.87 -10.05
CA ALA A 54 3.56 -15.69 -11.47
C ALA A 54 4.86 -15.83 -12.31
N ALA A 55 5.90 -15.10 -11.91
CA ALA A 55 7.19 -15.17 -12.61
C ALA A 55 7.84 -16.57 -12.52
N GLN A 56 7.74 -17.27 -11.39
CA GLN A 56 8.24 -18.62 -11.24
C GLN A 56 7.50 -19.64 -12.12
N LEU A 57 6.19 -19.48 -12.30
CA LEU A 57 5.39 -20.33 -13.20
C LEU A 57 5.80 -20.08 -14.66
N GLY A 58 6.04 -18.82 -15.05
CA GLY A 58 6.59 -18.47 -16.36
C GLY A 58 7.94 -19.11 -16.62
N LEU A 59 8.88 -19.00 -15.67
CA LEU A 59 10.22 -19.62 -15.77
C LEU A 59 10.19 -21.15 -15.95
N ARG A 60 9.18 -21.81 -15.40
CA ARG A 60 9.00 -23.27 -15.52
C ARG A 60 8.28 -23.68 -16.81
N GLY A 61 7.87 -22.74 -17.64
CA GLY A 61 7.02 -23.01 -18.80
C GLY A 61 5.62 -23.51 -18.44
N SER A 62 5.19 -23.29 -17.18
CA SER A 62 3.87 -23.72 -16.67
C SER A 62 2.80 -22.65 -16.83
N SER A 63 3.14 -21.53 -17.46
CA SER A 63 2.25 -20.38 -17.67
C SER A 63 2.53 -19.76 -19.04
N PHE A 64 1.50 -19.24 -19.69
CA PHE A 64 1.66 -18.47 -20.92
C PHE A 64 2.29 -17.10 -20.64
N PRO A 65 3.14 -16.56 -21.54
CA PRO A 65 3.82 -15.27 -21.33
C PRO A 65 2.85 -14.14 -20.99
N ALA A 66 1.72 -14.00 -21.72
CA ALA A 66 0.72 -12.98 -21.45
C ALA A 66 0.05 -13.11 -20.08
N PHE A 67 -0.15 -14.32 -19.58
CA PHE A 67 -0.68 -14.57 -18.25
C PHE A 67 0.35 -14.22 -17.17
N THR A 68 1.62 -14.56 -17.40
CA THR A 68 2.71 -14.19 -16.48
C THR A 68 2.85 -12.65 -16.39
N ASP A 69 2.92 -11.96 -17.54
CA ASP A 69 3.01 -10.48 -17.60
C ASP A 69 1.81 -9.82 -16.92
N GLY A 70 0.59 -10.30 -17.18
CA GLY A 70 -0.63 -9.78 -16.55
C GLY A 70 -0.58 -9.90 -15.03
N ASN A 71 -0.29 -11.07 -14.48
CA ASN A 71 -0.27 -11.27 -13.02
C ASN A 71 0.87 -10.51 -12.32
N VAL A 72 2.02 -10.35 -12.96
CA VAL A 72 3.11 -9.52 -12.39
C VAL A 72 2.73 -8.05 -12.43
N THR A 73 2.04 -7.59 -13.49
CA THR A 73 1.51 -6.23 -13.60
C THR A 73 0.43 -5.95 -12.54
N ASP A 74 -0.46 -6.90 -12.31
CA ASP A 74 -1.49 -6.78 -11.26
C ASP A 74 -0.85 -6.68 -9.87
N ALA A 75 0.13 -7.53 -9.58
CA ALA A 75 0.87 -7.48 -8.32
C ALA A 75 1.62 -6.15 -8.11
N GLU A 76 2.19 -5.55 -9.17
CA GLU A 76 2.80 -4.22 -9.13
C GLU A 76 1.76 -3.13 -8.82
N ASN A 77 0.62 -3.14 -9.53
CA ASN A 77 -0.46 -2.15 -9.33
C ASN A 77 -1.04 -2.23 -7.91
N ASP A 78 -1.24 -3.44 -7.38
CA ASP A 78 -1.71 -3.65 -6.01
C ASP A 78 -0.70 -3.12 -4.99
N ALA A 79 0.59 -3.41 -5.17
CA ALA A 79 1.67 -2.91 -4.33
C ALA A 79 1.78 -1.36 -4.37
N GLU A 80 1.60 -0.73 -5.54
CA GLU A 80 1.56 0.74 -5.66
C GLU A 80 0.36 1.32 -4.91
N SER A 81 -0.81 0.69 -4.99
CA SER A 81 -2.01 1.08 -4.25
C SER A 81 -1.78 1.00 -2.73
N VAL A 82 -1.18 -0.10 -2.26
CA VAL A 82 -0.80 -0.30 -0.84
C VAL A 82 0.19 0.78 -0.39
N ASN A 83 1.23 1.06 -1.19
CA ASN A 83 2.21 2.11 -0.91
C ASN A 83 1.55 3.50 -0.83
N SER A 84 0.73 3.86 -1.81
CA SER A 84 0.00 5.14 -1.85
C SER A 84 -0.91 5.31 -0.64
N THR A 85 -1.66 4.26 -0.28
CA THR A 85 -2.57 4.25 0.88
C THR A 85 -1.83 4.49 2.19
N PHE A 86 -0.68 3.83 2.42
CA PHE A 86 0.09 4.04 3.63
C PHE A 86 0.78 5.41 3.64
N SER A 87 1.34 5.84 2.53
CA SER A 87 2.08 7.10 2.40
C SER A 87 1.18 8.33 2.64
N SER A 88 -0.13 8.22 2.39
CA SER A 88 -1.10 9.28 2.70
C SER A 88 -1.39 9.45 4.19
N ARG A 89 -1.00 8.48 5.04
CA ARG A 89 -1.24 8.53 6.48
C ARG A 89 -0.18 9.37 7.17
N GLN A 90 -0.63 10.27 8.05
CA GLN A 90 0.29 11.06 8.88
C GLN A 90 0.60 10.32 10.18
N PRO A 91 1.88 10.24 10.59
CA PRO A 91 2.24 9.72 11.90
C PRO A 91 1.71 10.64 13.00
N PRO A 92 1.20 10.10 14.11
CA PRO A 92 0.64 10.90 15.20
C PRO A 92 1.71 11.60 16.05
N ASP A 93 2.94 11.07 16.09
CA ASP A 93 4.02 11.59 16.91
C ASP A 93 5.41 11.27 16.34
N ALA A 94 6.47 11.81 16.97
CA ALA A 94 7.86 11.63 16.54
C ALA A 94 8.35 10.15 16.63
N ARG A 95 7.74 9.31 17.47
CA ARG A 95 8.07 7.87 17.52
C ARG A 95 7.54 7.14 16.30
N SER A 96 6.33 7.50 15.90
CA SER A 96 5.70 6.99 14.69
C SER A 96 6.41 7.46 13.41
N ASP A 97 7.16 8.59 13.45
CA ASP A 97 7.99 9.04 12.33
C ASP A 97 9.09 8.03 11.97
N VAL A 98 9.71 7.38 12.96
CA VAL A 98 10.72 6.34 12.71
C VAL A 98 10.10 5.15 11.99
N LEU A 99 8.91 4.72 12.41
CA LEU A 99 8.16 3.66 11.74
C LEU A 99 7.78 4.08 10.32
N ARG A 100 7.33 5.32 10.13
CA ARG A 100 7.00 5.87 8.81
C ARG A 100 8.19 5.79 7.86
N GLN A 101 9.37 6.24 8.28
CA GLN A 101 10.59 6.20 7.46
C GLN A 101 10.95 4.77 7.06
N LYS A 102 10.92 3.84 8.04
CA LYS A 102 11.19 2.43 7.78
C LYS A 102 10.20 1.81 6.79
N MET A 103 8.92 2.09 6.97
CA MET A 103 7.87 1.61 6.07
C MET A 103 8.00 2.22 4.67
N SER A 104 8.24 3.53 4.56
CA SER A 104 8.39 4.21 3.26
C SER A 104 9.55 3.64 2.46
N GLN A 105 10.70 3.38 3.10
CA GLN A 105 11.82 2.74 2.43
C GLN A 105 11.46 1.33 1.96
N ALA A 106 10.88 0.50 2.84
CA ALA A 106 10.51 -0.87 2.50
C ALA A 106 9.47 -0.93 1.37
N LEU A 107 8.48 -0.02 1.38
CA LEU A 107 7.45 0.08 0.34
C LEU A 107 8.05 0.50 -1.01
N SER A 108 8.97 1.48 -1.01
CA SER A 108 9.69 1.89 -2.22
C SER A 108 10.54 0.76 -2.80
N ASP A 109 11.27 0.03 -1.95
CA ASP A 109 12.09 -1.11 -2.39
C ASP A 109 11.21 -2.22 -3.01
N ALA A 110 10.06 -2.49 -2.40
CA ALA A 110 9.13 -3.52 -2.87
C ALA A 110 8.47 -3.16 -4.21
N THR A 111 7.98 -1.94 -4.37
CA THR A 111 7.40 -1.49 -5.65
C THR A 111 8.45 -1.48 -6.75
N SER A 112 9.67 -1.02 -6.47
CA SER A 112 10.78 -1.08 -7.43
C SER A 112 11.10 -2.52 -7.85
N ALA A 113 11.15 -3.46 -6.91
CA ALA A 113 11.43 -4.87 -7.21
C ALA A 113 10.34 -5.51 -8.10
N LEU A 114 9.07 -5.15 -7.92
CA LEU A 114 7.97 -5.61 -8.79
C LEU A 114 8.03 -4.95 -10.16
N THR A 115 8.36 -3.66 -10.26
CA THR A 115 8.58 -2.96 -11.52
C THR A 115 9.72 -3.63 -12.33
N ASP A 116 10.85 -3.91 -11.68
CA ASP A 116 11.98 -4.57 -12.33
C ASP A 116 11.61 -5.99 -12.77
N LEU A 117 10.83 -6.72 -11.95
CA LEU A 117 10.33 -8.03 -12.32
C LEU A 117 9.40 -7.98 -13.54
N ARG A 118 8.46 -7.02 -13.59
CA ARG A 118 7.57 -6.84 -14.73
C ARG A 118 8.35 -6.50 -16.00
N VAL A 119 9.30 -5.57 -15.91
CA VAL A 119 10.14 -5.20 -17.07
C VAL A 119 10.92 -6.41 -17.57
N ALA A 120 11.55 -7.17 -16.68
CA ALA A 120 12.32 -8.35 -17.03
C ALA A 120 11.47 -9.46 -17.69
N VAL A 121 10.26 -9.70 -17.15
CA VAL A 121 9.29 -10.66 -17.73
C VAL A 121 8.86 -10.21 -19.13
N ARG A 122 8.55 -8.94 -19.31
CA ARG A 122 8.10 -8.37 -20.58
C ARG A 122 9.19 -8.40 -21.66
N MET A 123 10.45 -8.25 -21.24
CA MET A 123 11.62 -8.31 -22.13
C MET A 123 12.08 -9.75 -22.41
N ASP A 124 11.47 -10.75 -21.78
CA ASP A 124 11.88 -12.18 -21.81
C ASP A 124 13.37 -12.37 -21.44
N ASP A 125 13.88 -11.51 -20.54
CA ASP A 125 15.27 -11.57 -20.07
C ASP A 125 15.38 -12.45 -18.83
N LEU A 126 15.69 -13.71 -19.04
CA LEU A 126 15.82 -14.73 -17.98
C LEU A 126 16.78 -14.29 -16.86
N ALA A 127 17.91 -13.67 -17.20
CA ALA A 127 18.90 -13.28 -16.21
C ALA A 127 18.37 -12.15 -15.32
N GLN A 128 17.65 -11.19 -15.91
CA GLN A 128 17.00 -10.13 -15.17
C GLN A 128 15.82 -10.62 -14.33
N VAL A 129 15.00 -11.55 -14.85
CA VAL A 129 13.91 -12.19 -14.08
C VAL A 129 14.47 -12.88 -12.83
N ILE A 130 15.57 -13.64 -12.94
CA ILE A 130 16.18 -14.30 -11.78
C ILE A 130 16.69 -13.28 -10.75
N ARG A 131 17.28 -12.16 -11.18
CA ARG A 131 17.76 -11.08 -10.32
C ARG A 131 16.59 -10.40 -9.60
N ALA A 132 15.60 -9.94 -10.33
CA ALA A 132 14.41 -9.28 -9.78
C ALA A 132 13.64 -10.19 -8.80
N LEU A 133 13.56 -11.48 -9.07
CA LEU A 133 13.03 -12.46 -8.10
C LEU A 133 13.88 -12.53 -6.81
N GLY A 134 15.17 -12.26 -6.87
CA GLY A 134 16.03 -12.11 -5.70
C GLY A 134 15.63 -10.89 -4.86
N GLU A 135 15.39 -9.76 -5.50
CA GLU A 135 14.98 -8.50 -4.88
C GLU A 135 13.57 -8.61 -4.26
N VAL A 136 12.61 -9.20 -4.97
CA VAL A 136 11.27 -9.51 -4.44
C VAL A 136 11.35 -10.38 -3.17
N ARG A 137 12.18 -11.42 -3.15
CA ARG A 137 12.40 -12.25 -1.95
C ARG A 137 13.02 -11.46 -0.80
N GLN A 138 13.94 -10.55 -1.10
CA GLN A 138 14.57 -9.68 -0.10
C GLN A 138 13.53 -8.74 0.52
N SER A 139 12.70 -8.09 -0.29
CA SER A 139 11.61 -7.23 0.18
C SER A 139 10.60 -7.99 1.04
N ARG A 140 10.23 -9.22 0.66
CA ARG A 140 9.37 -10.07 1.49
C ARG A 140 9.96 -10.35 2.88
N LYS A 141 11.27 -10.64 2.97
CA LYS A 141 11.95 -10.86 4.25
C LYS A 141 11.97 -9.57 5.10
N GLN A 142 12.15 -8.42 4.46
CA GLN A 142 12.13 -7.12 5.13
C GLN A 142 10.76 -6.85 5.77
N PHE A 143 9.66 -7.08 5.03
CA PHE A 143 8.31 -6.94 5.58
C PHE A 143 7.99 -7.95 6.68
N ALA A 144 8.41 -9.21 6.53
CA ALA A 144 8.25 -10.20 7.59
C ALA A 144 8.96 -9.78 8.90
N ALA A 145 10.14 -9.17 8.80
CA ALA A 145 10.85 -8.62 9.97
C ALA A 145 10.12 -7.38 10.57
N ILE A 146 9.49 -6.56 9.73
CA ILE A 146 8.65 -5.44 10.19
C ILE A 146 7.42 -5.98 10.94
N GLU A 147 6.73 -6.96 10.40
CA GLU A 147 5.57 -7.61 11.04
C GLU A 147 5.92 -8.15 12.43
N GLN A 148 7.03 -8.88 12.55
CA GLN A 148 7.50 -9.39 13.84
C GLN A 148 7.79 -8.28 14.86
N ALA A 149 8.29 -7.14 14.40
CA ALA A 149 8.59 -6.01 15.29
C ALA A 149 7.34 -5.22 15.71
N LEU A 150 6.21 -5.40 15.01
CA LEU A 150 4.95 -4.72 15.28
C LEU A 150 3.98 -5.55 16.14
N GLN A 151 4.18 -6.87 16.25
CA GLN A 151 3.42 -7.78 17.10
C GLN A 151 3.87 -7.67 18.55
#